data_25a9565179a7f1c9ded5cfe14b04c7ce
#
_entry.id   25a9565179a7f1c9ded5cfe14b04c7ce
#
_cell.length_a   1.000
_cell.length_b   1.000
_cell.length_c   1.000
_cell.angle_alpha   90.00
_cell.angle_beta   90.00
_cell.angle_gamma   90.00
#
_symmetry.space_group_name_H-M   'P 1'
#
loop_
_entity.id
_entity.type
_entity.pdbx_description
1 polymer ?
#
loop_
_entity_poly.entity_id
_entity_poly.type
_entity_poly.pdbx_seq_one_letter_code
_entity_poly.pdbx_strand_id
1 'polypeptide(L)'
;MNFVLGCDIGTTSAKSVVVDVETGDVVAGALSFAYAPDSPKPKWSEQEANVWTRACFDSIKKAIAVCKRKRISIDGISAICISSLNPGSGIPLDRELTPIHPAIIWNDSRATKEAEEAVRTVGLDRLSEITGNTSDPYFGFTKMLWIKNNLKQIWDKTFKFVTPNGYVAYLLTGTLLYDICYAGNLGGIFDINHVTWSDELLDELEVPRDKLPDLIACDQIVGEVTKRGAELTGLRKGTIVAAGGDDAPTSALGTGVLNDGEHNFMCGTSGCWNMIQDNREHPWKITTKLINYPYVIESKNRLESFGGTKTTGHCFKWFATITNTKERWLDEEAKSATTVEKGIVFIPQMMGERTPDWNASRFGGFCGLAGNPTKGELYRAILESIAFDLMRHEAPASQAGIQLSNTMLVSGLIARSQVYRDILANVTGYRVVYAERSGEAPGGDALIAAIASKQVRDASVIRKWLKLDEAETSEPDDAIHRKYVDFFQKVWLPSYNALKSVDDGITSWITK
;
A
#
# COMPACT_ATOMS: atom_id res chain seq x y z
N MET A 1 11.54 -30.76 1.57
CA MET A 1 11.19 -29.41 2.02
C MET A 1 11.02 -28.55 0.78
N ASN A 2 9.88 -27.92 0.64
CA ASN A 2 9.53 -27.06 -0.49
C ASN A 2 9.53 -25.62 -0.01
N PHE A 3 10.29 -24.79 -0.67
CA PHE A 3 10.42 -23.38 -0.33
C PHE A 3 9.92 -22.50 -1.47
N VAL A 4 9.44 -21.32 -1.11
CA VAL A 4 9.15 -20.22 -2.04
C VAL A 4 9.84 -18.96 -1.56
N LEU A 5 10.10 -18.03 -2.48
CA LEU A 5 10.72 -16.75 -2.18
C LEU A 5 9.73 -15.62 -2.49
N GLY A 6 9.47 -14.76 -1.51
CA GLY A 6 8.78 -13.50 -1.70
C GLY A 6 9.78 -12.34 -1.62
N CYS A 7 9.60 -11.35 -2.49
CA CYS A 7 10.47 -10.17 -2.52
C CYS A 7 9.66 -8.90 -2.77
N ASP A 8 9.72 -7.95 -1.86
CA ASP A 8 9.11 -6.63 -2.00
C ASP A 8 10.16 -5.56 -2.30
N ILE A 9 9.91 -4.75 -3.32
CA ILE A 9 10.72 -3.59 -3.70
C ILE A 9 10.04 -2.34 -3.15
N GLY A 10 10.39 -1.94 -1.93
CA GLY A 10 9.81 -0.73 -1.32
C GLY A 10 10.48 0.56 -1.77
N THR A 11 10.00 1.70 -1.25
CA THR A 11 10.51 3.04 -1.57
C THR A 11 11.96 3.27 -1.10
N THR A 12 12.40 2.59 -0.04
CA THR A 12 13.71 2.86 0.60
C THR A 12 14.61 1.64 0.74
N SER A 13 14.10 0.45 0.50
CA SER A 13 14.83 -0.82 0.54
C SER A 13 14.02 -1.92 -0.13
N ALA A 14 14.67 -2.99 -0.57
CA ALA A 14 14.00 -4.23 -0.94
C ALA A 14 14.15 -5.28 0.17
N LYS A 15 13.12 -6.10 0.37
CA LYS A 15 13.08 -7.15 1.40
C LYS A 15 12.73 -8.49 0.76
N SER A 16 13.53 -9.52 1.05
CA SER A 16 13.26 -10.88 0.57
C SER A 16 13.12 -11.83 1.74
N VAL A 17 12.17 -12.77 1.61
CA VAL A 17 11.96 -13.88 2.56
C VAL A 17 11.90 -15.21 1.81
N VAL A 18 12.45 -16.25 2.43
CA VAL A 18 12.27 -17.63 1.99
C VAL A 18 11.36 -18.32 3.00
N VAL A 19 10.26 -18.87 2.53
CA VAL A 19 9.19 -19.44 3.35
C VAL A 19 9.12 -20.95 3.10
N ASP A 20 9.03 -21.71 4.18
CA ASP A 20 8.67 -23.14 4.12
C ASP A 20 7.16 -23.26 3.85
N VAL A 21 6.80 -23.86 2.73
CA VAL A 21 5.42 -23.95 2.25
C VAL A 21 4.53 -24.79 3.19
N GLU A 22 5.10 -25.76 3.90
CA GLU A 22 4.33 -26.62 4.80
C GLU A 22 3.93 -25.91 6.10
N THR A 23 4.86 -25.12 6.67
CA THR A 23 4.68 -24.48 7.99
C THR A 23 4.35 -23.00 7.93
N GLY A 24 4.70 -22.31 6.82
CA GLY A 24 4.65 -20.86 6.69
C GLY A 24 5.81 -20.14 7.40
N ASP A 25 6.77 -20.88 7.96
CA ASP A 25 7.88 -20.27 8.66
C ASP A 25 8.85 -19.56 7.71
N VAL A 26 9.22 -18.33 8.05
CA VAL A 26 10.30 -17.61 7.37
C VAL A 26 11.64 -18.23 7.78
N VAL A 27 12.18 -19.10 6.94
CA VAL A 27 13.45 -19.81 7.21
C VAL A 27 14.68 -18.96 6.92
N ALA A 28 14.56 -17.97 6.03
CA ALA A 28 15.58 -16.97 5.74
C ALA A 28 14.93 -15.64 5.36
N GLY A 29 15.59 -14.53 5.68
CA GLY A 29 15.13 -13.20 5.29
C GLY A 29 16.32 -12.25 5.20
N ALA A 30 16.22 -11.24 4.36
CA ALA A 30 17.24 -10.21 4.19
C ALA A 30 16.65 -8.90 3.66
N LEU A 31 17.33 -7.80 4.05
CA LEU A 31 17.13 -6.47 3.48
C LEU A 31 18.28 -6.15 2.52
N SER A 32 17.95 -5.39 1.48
CA SER A 32 18.94 -4.80 0.58
C SER A 32 19.75 -3.70 1.28
N PHE A 33 20.65 -3.05 0.55
CA PHE A 33 21.13 -1.73 0.91
C PHE A 33 19.96 -0.73 0.92
N ALA A 34 20.06 0.30 1.76
CA ALA A 34 19.10 1.39 1.81
C ALA A 34 19.32 2.37 0.65
N TYR A 35 18.24 2.95 0.14
CA TYR A 35 18.24 4.00 -0.88
C TYR A 35 17.12 4.99 -0.58
N ALA A 36 17.10 6.11 -1.29
CA ALA A 36 16.05 7.11 -1.15
C ALA A 36 15.59 7.59 -2.54
N PRO A 37 14.35 8.06 -2.67
CA PRO A 37 13.93 8.81 -3.85
C PRO A 37 14.75 10.08 -4.02
N ASP A 38 14.97 10.49 -5.25
CA ASP A 38 15.48 11.82 -5.57
C ASP A 38 14.34 12.83 -5.60
N SER A 39 14.57 14.01 -5.05
CA SER A 39 13.59 15.11 -4.98
C SER A 39 14.19 16.38 -5.59
N PRO A 40 14.30 16.45 -6.93
CA PRO A 40 15.01 17.53 -7.61
C PRO A 40 14.35 18.91 -7.44
N LYS A 41 13.05 18.94 -7.08
CA LYS A 41 12.28 20.16 -6.77
C LYS A 41 11.26 19.86 -5.68
N PRO A 42 10.72 20.88 -4.99
CA PRO A 42 9.59 20.69 -4.07
C PRO A 42 8.43 19.96 -4.76
N LYS A 43 7.82 18.99 -4.07
CA LYS A 43 6.73 18.14 -4.57
C LYS A 43 7.12 17.14 -5.68
N TRP A 44 8.39 17.06 -6.07
CA TRP A 44 8.90 16.09 -7.03
C TRP A 44 9.51 14.90 -6.30
N SER A 45 9.30 13.70 -6.83
CA SER A 45 9.86 12.47 -6.31
C SER A 45 10.10 11.47 -7.44
N GLU A 46 11.35 11.12 -7.66
CA GLU A 46 11.80 10.27 -8.77
C GLU A 46 12.67 9.14 -8.26
N GLN A 47 12.71 8.05 -9.02
CA GLN A 47 13.59 6.94 -8.69
C GLN A 47 14.10 6.20 -9.93
N GLU A 48 15.39 5.91 -9.94
CA GLU A 48 16.05 5.19 -11.03
C GLU A 48 15.72 3.69 -10.99
N ALA A 49 15.35 3.13 -12.13
CA ALA A 49 15.01 1.71 -12.26
C ALA A 49 16.14 0.77 -11.81
N ASN A 50 17.41 1.15 -12.06
CA ASN A 50 18.56 0.34 -11.70
C ASN A 50 18.81 0.28 -10.19
N VAL A 51 18.30 1.23 -9.41
CA VAL A 51 18.36 1.19 -7.94
C VAL A 51 17.46 0.06 -7.43
N TRP A 52 16.24 -0.04 -7.95
CA TRP A 52 15.29 -1.09 -7.59
C TRP A 52 15.78 -2.48 -7.98
N THR A 53 16.25 -2.65 -9.21
CA THR A 53 16.75 -3.95 -9.68
C THR A 53 17.95 -4.43 -8.87
N ARG A 54 18.90 -3.55 -8.58
CA ARG A 54 20.07 -3.87 -7.76
C ARG A 54 19.68 -4.20 -6.32
N ALA A 55 18.76 -3.45 -5.73
CA ALA A 55 18.28 -3.68 -4.37
C ALA A 55 17.52 -5.03 -4.27
N CYS A 56 16.64 -5.33 -5.23
CA CYS A 56 15.96 -6.61 -5.31
C CYS A 56 16.96 -7.77 -5.39
N PHE A 57 17.92 -7.72 -6.32
CA PHE A 57 18.91 -8.79 -6.47
C PHE A 57 19.85 -8.89 -5.24
N ASP A 58 20.18 -7.79 -4.60
CA ASP A 58 20.98 -7.78 -3.35
C ASP A 58 20.24 -8.48 -2.21
N SER A 59 18.94 -8.16 -2.01
CA SER A 59 18.12 -8.80 -0.97
C SER A 59 17.95 -10.30 -1.21
N ILE A 60 17.72 -10.72 -2.46
CA ILE A 60 17.60 -12.13 -2.85
C ILE A 60 18.92 -12.87 -2.58
N LYS A 61 20.07 -12.33 -3.04
CA LYS A 61 21.38 -12.92 -2.79
C LYS A 61 21.68 -13.08 -1.30
N LYS A 62 21.34 -12.08 -0.51
CA LYS A 62 21.53 -12.11 0.95
C LYS A 62 20.63 -13.16 1.60
N ALA A 63 19.37 -13.29 1.18
CA ALA A 63 18.45 -14.35 1.67
C ALA A 63 18.98 -15.74 1.32
N ILE A 64 19.46 -15.96 0.10
CA ILE A 64 20.11 -17.20 -0.34
C ILE A 64 21.37 -17.48 0.51
N ALA A 65 22.17 -16.47 0.81
CA ALA A 65 23.34 -16.63 1.68
C ALA A 65 22.95 -17.04 3.10
N VAL A 66 21.80 -16.54 3.62
CA VAL A 66 21.24 -17.02 4.91
C VAL A 66 20.85 -18.49 4.82
N CYS A 67 20.16 -18.92 3.75
CA CYS A 67 19.83 -20.33 3.51
C CYS A 67 21.08 -21.21 3.56
N LYS A 68 22.13 -20.84 2.82
CA LYS A 68 23.39 -21.59 2.80
C LYS A 68 24.03 -21.73 4.18
N ARG A 69 24.06 -20.63 4.97
CA ARG A 69 24.58 -20.67 6.35
C ARG A 69 23.78 -21.59 7.26
N LYS A 70 22.46 -21.63 7.07
CA LYS A 70 21.55 -22.55 7.80
C LYS A 70 21.49 -23.96 7.22
N ARG A 71 22.26 -24.26 6.18
CA ARG A 71 22.26 -25.56 5.46
C ARG A 71 20.91 -25.91 4.85
N ILE A 72 20.14 -24.90 4.46
CA ILE A 72 18.88 -25.05 3.72
C ILE A 72 19.21 -25.13 2.24
N SER A 73 18.72 -26.18 1.56
CA SER A 73 18.97 -26.36 0.12
C SER A 73 18.23 -25.29 -0.69
N ILE A 74 18.96 -24.51 -1.46
CA ILE A 74 18.39 -23.52 -2.39
C ILE A 74 17.69 -24.18 -3.59
N ASP A 75 18.01 -25.43 -3.90
CA ASP A 75 17.32 -26.19 -4.95
C ASP A 75 15.85 -26.48 -4.60
N GLY A 76 15.51 -26.38 -3.32
CA GLY A 76 14.14 -26.45 -2.84
C GLY A 76 13.30 -25.19 -3.07
N ILE A 77 13.93 -24.06 -3.49
CA ILE A 77 13.19 -22.84 -3.87
C ILE A 77 12.62 -23.03 -5.27
N SER A 78 11.33 -23.32 -5.34
CA SER A 78 10.64 -23.68 -6.58
C SER A 78 10.08 -22.49 -7.33
N ALA A 79 9.73 -21.42 -6.63
CA ALA A 79 9.13 -20.21 -7.20
C ALA A 79 9.54 -18.94 -6.45
N ILE A 80 9.47 -17.84 -7.16
CA ILE A 80 9.61 -16.47 -6.64
C ILE A 80 8.43 -15.62 -7.12
N CYS A 81 7.96 -14.73 -6.26
CA CYS A 81 7.08 -13.63 -6.59
C CYS A 81 7.70 -12.32 -6.11
N ILE A 82 7.42 -11.24 -6.82
CA ILE A 82 7.98 -9.92 -6.55
C ILE A 82 6.85 -8.89 -6.57
N SER A 83 6.64 -8.20 -5.46
CA SER A 83 5.84 -6.98 -5.39
C SER A 83 6.74 -5.74 -5.45
N SER A 84 6.15 -4.59 -5.66
CA SER A 84 6.88 -3.33 -5.60
C SER A 84 6.01 -2.18 -5.10
N LEU A 85 6.66 -1.07 -4.74
CA LEU A 85 5.98 0.21 -4.50
C LEU A 85 5.21 0.65 -5.75
N ASN A 86 4.17 1.47 -5.57
CA ASN A 86 3.50 2.12 -6.70
C ASN A 86 4.50 3.00 -7.49
N PRO A 87 4.82 2.63 -8.73
CA PRO A 87 5.83 3.32 -9.54
C PRO A 87 5.35 4.65 -10.14
N GLY A 88 4.11 5.07 -9.86
CA GLY A 88 3.52 6.24 -10.48
C GLY A 88 3.49 6.13 -12.01
N SER A 89 4.36 6.88 -12.72
CA SER A 89 4.42 6.83 -14.19
C SER A 89 4.80 5.46 -14.76
N GLY A 90 5.38 4.58 -13.94
CA GLY A 90 6.15 3.46 -14.43
C GLY A 90 7.54 3.86 -14.96
N ILE A 91 8.34 2.87 -15.31
CA ILE A 91 9.67 3.02 -15.88
C ILE A 91 9.54 3.13 -17.40
N PRO A 92 9.90 4.26 -18.04
CA PRO A 92 9.90 4.38 -19.48
C PRO A 92 11.11 3.62 -20.07
N LEU A 93 10.83 2.66 -20.94
CA LEU A 93 11.82 1.85 -21.66
C LEU A 93 11.87 2.21 -23.13
N ASP A 94 13.07 2.16 -23.73
CA ASP A 94 13.25 2.22 -25.17
C ASP A 94 12.96 0.87 -25.85
N ARG A 95 13.22 0.77 -27.18
CA ARG A 95 13.00 -0.46 -27.95
C ARG A 95 13.94 -1.60 -27.56
N GLU A 96 15.08 -1.30 -26.98
CA GLU A 96 16.05 -2.24 -26.42
C GLU A 96 15.69 -2.67 -25.00
N LEU A 97 14.52 -2.21 -24.50
CA LEU A 97 14.01 -2.42 -23.13
C LEU A 97 14.98 -1.89 -22.06
N THR A 98 15.66 -0.79 -22.38
CA THR A 98 16.55 -0.07 -21.44
C THR A 98 15.79 1.12 -20.84
N PRO A 99 15.86 1.35 -19.52
CA PRO A 99 15.29 2.54 -18.87
C PRO A 99 15.94 3.82 -19.42
N ILE A 100 15.12 4.79 -19.83
CA ILE A 100 15.58 6.05 -20.44
C ILE A 100 15.30 7.30 -19.61
N HIS A 101 14.58 7.14 -18.50
CA HIS A 101 14.27 8.21 -17.55
C HIS A 101 13.89 7.59 -16.19
N PRO A 102 14.16 8.27 -15.05
CA PRO A 102 13.64 7.86 -13.76
C PRO A 102 12.12 7.75 -13.76
N ALA A 103 11.56 6.83 -12.99
CA ALA A 103 10.12 6.79 -12.76
C ALA A 103 9.70 7.92 -11.82
N ILE A 104 8.60 8.59 -12.14
CA ILE A 104 7.96 9.60 -11.27
C ILE A 104 7.04 8.83 -10.32
N ILE A 105 7.42 8.66 -9.05
CA ILE A 105 6.78 7.73 -8.12
C ILE A 105 5.51 8.28 -7.43
N TRP A 106 4.83 7.45 -6.66
CA TRP A 106 3.50 7.67 -6.08
C TRP A 106 3.32 8.96 -5.27
N ASN A 107 4.35 9.39 -4.53
CA ASN A 107 4.30 10.57 -3.67
C ASN A 107 4.66 11.88 -4.40
N ASP A 108 4.95 11.81 -5.70
CA ASP A 108 5.14 12.99 -6.57
C ASP A 108 3.79 13.63 -6.89
N SER A 109 3.70 14.94 -6.82
CA SER A 109 2.48 15.69 -7.10
C SER A 109 2.65 16.76 -8.18
N ARG A 110 3.65 16.61 -9.09
CA ARG A 110 3.90 17.57 -10.18
C ARG A 110 2.79 17.61 -11.24
N ALA A 111 2.07 16.50 -11.43
CA ALA A 111 1.10 16.30 -12.51
C ALA A 111 -0.31 16.84 -12.19
N THR A 112 -0.41 17.92 -11.38
CA THR A 112 -1.70 18.51 -10.98
C THR A 112 -2.47 19.04 -12.20
N LYS A 113 -1.78 19.68 -13.15
CA LYS A 113 -2.40 20.22 -14.37
C LYS A 113 -2.95 19.11 -15.26
N GLU A 114 -2.22 18.03 -15.40
CA GLU A 114 -2.61 16.86 -16.19
C GLU A 114 -3.81 16.14 -15.57
N ALA A 115 -3.88 16.08 -14.23
CA ALA A 115 -5.04 15.55 -13.53
C ALA A 115 -6.30 16.38 -13.78
N GLU A 116 -6.19 17.72 -13.73
CA GLU A 116 -7.29 18.64 -14.05
C GLU A 116 -7.66 18.59 -15.54
N GLU A 117 -6.69 18.45 -16.43
CA GLU A 117 -6.91 18.34 -17.88
C GLU A 117 -7.65 17.04 -18.23
N ALA A 118 -7.29 15.91 -17.62
CA ALA A 118 -8.02 14.67 -17.82
C ALA A 118 -9.50 14.79 -17.42
N VAL A 119 -9.80 15.48 -16.30
CA VAL A 119 -11.19 15.78 -15.91
C VAL A 119 -11.89 16.68 -16.93
N ARG A 120 -11.21 17.66 -17.50
CA ARG A 120 -11.81 18.53 -18.54
C ARG A 120 -12.08 17.78 -19.85
N THR A 121 -11.22 16.83 -20.21
CA THR A 121 -11.31 16.06 -21.46
C THR A 121 -12.37 14.97 -21.37
N VAL A 122 -12.32 14.14 -20.32
CA VAL A 122 -13.17 12.95 -20.17
C VAL A 122 -14.44 13.23 -19.37
N GLY A 123 -14.37 14.15 -18.40
CA GLY A 123 -15.37 14.31 -17.35
C GLY A 123 -15.12 13.41 -16.15
N LEU A 124 -15.24 13.97 -14.93
CA LEU A 124 -14.94 13.22 -13.71
C LEU A 124 -15.84 12.01 -13.51
N ASP A 125 -17.15 12.16 -13.77
CA ASP A 125 -18.13 11.09 -13.59
C ASP A 125 -17.81 9.92 -14.52
N ARG A 126 -17.52 10.20 -15.80
CA ARG A 126 -17.19 9.16 -16.78
C ARG A 126 -15.88 8.46 -16.45
N LEU A 127 -14.84 9.23 -16.10
CA LEU A 127 -13.57 8.68 -15.68
C LEU A 127 -13.74 7.76 -14.46
N SER A 128 -14.51 8.22 -13.47
CA SER A 128 -14.79 7.45 -12.26
C SER A 128 -15.61 6.19 -12.50
N GLU A 129 -16.59 6.24 -13.42
CA GLU A 129 -17.41 5.09 -13.80
C GLU A 129 -16.57 3.96 -14.43
N ILE A 130 -15.62 4.32 -15.30
CA ILE A 130 -14.77 3.34 -15.98
C ILE A 130 -13.67 2.82 -15.05
N THR A 131 -13.00 3.72 -14.32
CA THR A 131 -11.78 3.37 -13.58
C THR A 131 -12.00 3.03 -12.12
N GLY A 132 -13.17 3.36 -11.57
CA GLY A 132 -13.45 3.28 -10.13
C GLY A 132 -12.69 4.33 -9.29
N ASN A 133 -11.97 5.25 -9.92
CA ASN A 133 -11.07 6.18 -9.24
C ASN A 133 -11.34 7.63 -9.63
N THR A 134 -10.86 8.56 -8.81
CA THR A 134 -10.83 9.99 -9.13
C THR A 134 -9.62 10.33 -10.01
N SER A 135 -9.50 11.60 -10.40
CA SER A 135 -8.29 12.13 -11.01
C SER A 135 -7.48 12.94 -9.99
N ASP A 136 -6.31 12.46 -9.65
CA ASP A 136 -5.38 13.09 -8.72
C ASP A 136 -3.93 12.86 -9.17
N PRO A 137 -2.98 13.76 -8.88
CA PRO A 137 -1.57 13.53 -9.16
C PRO A 137 -0.97 12.25 -8.58
N TYR A 138 -1.62 11.62 -7.61
CA TYR A 138 -1.23 10.31 -7.09
C TYR A 138 -1.23 9.24 -8.19
N PHE A 139 -2.24 9.22 -9.06
CA PHE A 139 -2.41 8.18 -10.08
C PHE A 139 -1.35 8.28 -11.18
N GLY A 140 -0.88 7.11 -11.61
CA GLY A 140 0.23 7.00 -12.54
C GLY A 140 -0.05 7.57 -13.92
N PHE A 141 -1.29 7.48 -14.42
CA PHE A 141 -1.65 8.00 -15.73
C PHE A 141 -1.40 9.52 -15.84
N THR A 142 -1.64 10.30 -14.79
CA THR A 142 -1.39 11.75 -14.80
C THR A 142 0.09 12.06 -14.99
N LYS A 143 0.97 11.24 -14.39
CA LYS A 143 2.42 11.36 -14.53
C LYS A 143 2.90 10.92 -15.92
N MET A 144 2.25 9.93 -16.53
CA MET A 144 2.50 9.58 -17.95
C MET A 144 2.13 10.75 -18.87
N LEU A 145 0.97 11.40 -18.65
CA LEU A 145 0.57 12.60 -19.37
C LEU A 145 1.55 13.75 -19.12
N TRP A 146 2.06 13.90 -17.91
CA TRP A 146 3.08 14.90 -17.63
C TRP A 146 4.37 14.66 -18.44
N ILE A 147 4.85 13.41 -18.55
CA ILE A 147 5.99 13.04 -19.41
C ILE A 147 5.66 13.38 -20.88
N LYS A 148 4.45 13.05 -21.35
CA LYS A 148 3.96 13.39 -22.70
C LYS A 148 4.07 14.88 -22.99
N ASN A 149 3.59 15.71 -22.04
CA ASN A 149 3.49 17.15 -22.22
C ASN A 149 4.82 17.90 -22.02
N ASN A 150 5.66 17.44 -21.10
CA ASN A 150 6.83 18.18 -20.64
C ASN A 150 8.17 17.58 -21.09
N LEU A 151 8.21 16.29 -21.43
CA LEU A 151 9.42 15.57 -21.83
C LEU A 151 9.22 14.86 -23.18
N LYS A 152 8.86 15.62 -24.22
CA LYS A 152 8.52 15.07 -25.54
C LYS A 152 9.56 14.09 -26.08
N GLN A 153 10.85 14.37 -25.93
CA GLN A 153 11.92 13.48 -26.40
C GLN A 153 11.93 12.13 -25.67
N ILE A 154 11.58 12.10 -24.37
CA ILE A 154 11.45 10.86 -23.59
C ILE A 154 10.19 10.14 -24.04
N TRP A 155 9.06 10.84 -24.14
CA TRP A 155 7.80 10.28 -24.61
C TRP A 155 7.92 9.60 -25.97
N ASP A 156 8.53 10.28 -26.95
CA ASP A 156 8.68 9.78 -28.32
C ASP A 156 9.61 8.54 -28.37
N LYS A 157 10.64 8.49 -27.51
CA LYS A 157 11.56 7.35 -27.40
C LYS A 157 10.99 6.19 -26.58
N THR A 158 10.01 6.45 -25.71
CA THR A 158 9.42 5.41 -24.85
C THR A 158 8.67 4.40 -25.71
N PHE A 159 9.15 3.17 -25.69
CA PHE A 159 8.50 2.02 -26.32
C PHE A 159 7.47 1.41 -25.36
N LYS A 160 7.83 1.19 -24.08
CA LYS A 160 6.94 0.64 -23.05
C LYS A 160 7.13 1.37 -21.72
N PHE A 161 6.04 1.52 -20.98
CA PHE A 161 6.08 1.80 -19.54
C PHE A 161 5.89 0.49 -18.77
N VAL A 162 6.66 0.27 -17.71
CA VAL A 162 6.63 -0.98 -16.94
C VAL A 162 6.78 -0.70 -15.44
N THR A 163 6.25 -1.59 -14.60
CA THR A 163 6.42 -1.55 -13.15
C THR A 163 7.79 -2.08 -12.72
N PRO A 164 8.30 -1.74 -11.50
CA PRO A 164 9.57 -2.28 -11.01
C PRO A 164 9.57 -3.81 -10.91
N ASN A 165 8.50 -4.43 -10.38
CA ASN A 165 8.33 -5.88 -10.35
C ASN A 165 8.29 -6.48 -11.76
N GLY A 166 7.53 -5.89 -12.69
CA GLY A 166 7.46 -6.33 -14.10
C GLY A 166 8.82 -6.23 -14.80
N TYR A 167 9.59 -5.16 -14.54
CA TYR A 167 10.94 -5.03 -15.10
C TYR A 167 11.92 -6.04 -14.51
N VAL A 168 11.87 -6.31 -13.20
CA VAL A 168 12.67 -7.38 -12.59
C VAL A 168 12.26 -8.75 -13.13
N ALA A 169 10.96 -9.02 -13.25
CA ALA A 169 10.47 -10.28 -13.86
C ALA A 169 10.99 -10.46 -15.30
N TYR A 170 11.00 -9.37 -16.10
CA TYR A 170 11.63 -9.38 -17.43
C TYR A 170 13.13 -9.73 -17.37
N LEU A 171 13.89 -9.12 -16.45
CA LEU A 171 15.32 -9.41 -16.32
C LEU A 171 15.59 -10.86 -15.90
N LEU A 172 14.66 -11.50 -15.18
CA LEU A 172 14.76 -12.90 -14.77
C LEU A 172 14.35 -13.88 -15.87
N THR A 173 13.29 -13.57 -16.62
CA THR A 173 12.60 -14.50 -17.53
C THR A 173 12.80 -14.20 -19.01
N GLY A 174 13.01 -12.93 -19.36
CA GLY A 174 12.99 -12.44 -20.74
C GLY A 174 11.60 -12.03 -21.23
N THR A 175 10.55 -12.15 -20.42
CA THR A 175 9.15 -11.82 -20.77
C THR A 175 8.73 -10.53 -20.08
N LEU A 176 8.25 -9.53 -20.85
CA LEU A 176 7.78 -8.26 -20.35
C LEU A 176 6.26 -8.22 -20.32
N LEU A 177 5.67 -8.12 -19.13
CA LEU A 177 4.23 -8.06 -18.90
C LEU A 177 3.92 -6.96 -17.85
N TYR A 178 2.65 -6.57 -17.77
CA TYR A 178 2.15 -5.62 -16.80
C TYR A 178 1.09 -6.29 -15.93
N ASP A 179 1.25 -6.30 -14.62
CA ASP A 179 0.26 -6.90 -13.75
C ASP A 179 -1.01 -6.05 -13.65
N ILE A 180 -2.15 -6.71 -13.55
CA ILE A 180 -3.46 -6.05 -13.57
C ILE A 180 -3.75 -5.24 -12.30
N CYS A 181 -3.09 -5.54 -11.18
CA CYS A 181 -3.23 -4.76 -9.96
C CYS A 181 -2.68 -3.35 -10.16
N TYR A 182 -1.43 -3.24 -10.64
CA TYR A 182 -0.87 -1.93 -10.98
C TYR A 182 -1.56 -1.25 -12.14
N ALA A 183 -2.05 -2.01 -13.12
CA ALA A 183 -2.83 -1.42 -14.21
C ALA A 183 -4.06 -0.69 -13.65
N GLY A 184 -4.75 -1.27 -12.68
CA GLY A 184 -5.84 -0.61 -11.94
C GLY A 184 -5.37 0.62 -11.15
N ASN A 185 -4.22 0.52 -10.48
CA ASN A 185 -3.65 1.64 -9.71
C ASN A 185 -3.06 2.76 -10.58
N LEU A 186 -2.81 2.54 -11.87
CA LEU A 186 -2.54 3.65 -12.80
C LEU A 186 -3.71 4.63 -12.88
N GLY A 187 -4.95 4.17 -12.67
CA GLY A 187 -6.15 4.99 -12.74
C GLY A 187 -6.62 5.23 -14.17
N GLY A 188 -6.72 6.43 -14.61
CA GLY A 188 -7.40 6.98 -15.77
C GLY A 188 -7.30 6.30 -17.15
N ILE A 189 -6.64 5.16 -17.28
CA ILE A 189 -6.52 4.40 -18.54
C ILE A 189 -6.85 2.91 -18.39
N PHE A 190 -7.39 2.51 -17.25
CA PHE A 190 -7.75 1.12 -16.97
C PHE A 190 -9.25 0.99 -16.68
N ASP A 191 -9.91 0.05 -17.33
CA ASP A 191 -11.30 -0.30 -17.09
C ASP A 191 -11.38 -1.34 -15.98
N ILE A 192 -11.84 -0.91 -14.80
CA ILE A 192 -11.95 -1.77 -13.62
C ILE A 192 -13.07 -2.79 -13.77
N ASN A 193 -14.11 -2.48 -14.55
CA ASN A 193 -15.29 -3.33 -14.71
C ASN A 193 -14.97 -4.54 -15.60
N HIS A 194 -14.10 -4.36 -16.61
CA HIS A 194 -13.67 -5.41 -17.54
C HIS A 194 -12.26 -5.93 -17.24
N VAL A 195 -11.57 -5.35 -16.25
CA VAL A 195 -10.20 -5.71 -15.82
C VAL A 195 -9.23 -5.70 -17.00
N THR A 196 -9.22 -4.62 -17.76
CA THR A 196 -8.40 -4.42 -18.96
C THR A 196 -8.03 -2.96 -19.18
N TRP A 197 -7.11 -2.69 -20.10
CA TRP A 197 -6.89 -1.33 -20.58
C TRP A 197 -8.17 -0.78 -21.24
N SER A 198 -8.50 0.47 -20.98
CA SER A 198 -9.66 1.14 -21.57
C SER A 198 -9.26 1.79 -22.90
N ASP A 199 -9.67 1.21 -24.02
CA ASP A 199 -9.39 1.79 -25.34
C ASP A 199 -10.02 3.19 -25.46
N GLU A 200 -11.22 3.39 -24.92
CA GLU A 200 -11.90 4.69 -24.86
C GLU A 200 -11.04 5.76 -24.18
N LEU A 201 -10.57 5.50 -22.97
CA LEU A 201 -9.78 6.47 -22.20
C LEU A 201 -8.36 6.66 -22.78
N LEU A 202 -7.79 5.62 -23.36
CA LEU A 202 -6.51 5.71 -24.07
C LEU A 202 -6.62 6.62 -25.26
N ASP A 203 -7.69 6.53 -26.05
CA ASP A 203 -7.95 7.37 -27.22
C ASP A 203 -8.22 8.81 -26.79
N GLU A 204 -9.10 9.04 -25.82
CA GLU A 204 -9.46 10.40 -25.36
C GLU A 204 -8.27 11.13 -24.71
N LEU A 205 -7.42 10.43 -23.96
CA LEU A 205 -6.21 10.98 -23.34
C LEU A 205 -4.99 10.92 -24.27
N GLU A 206 -5.18 10.41 -25.50
CA GLU A 206 -4.14 10.26 -26.52
C GLU A 206 -2.89 9.52 -25.98
N VAL A 207 -3.11 8.42 -25.28
CA VAL A 207 -2.04 7.51 -24.82
C VAL A 207 -2.04 6.27 -25.72
N PRO A 208 -1.01 6.10 -26.58
CA PRO A 208 -0.96 4.98 -27.50
C PRO A 208 -0.94 3.63 -26.74
N ARG A 209 -1.86 2.71 -27.10
CA ARG A 209 -1.96 1.38 -26.49
C ARG A 209 -0.64 0.59 -26.56
N ASP A 210 0.13 0.82 -27.61
CA ASP A 210 1.42 0.14 -27.82
C ASP A 210 2.52 0.55 -26.84
N LYS A 211 2.34 1.64 -26.08
CA LYS A 211 3.24 2.01 -24.98
C LYS A 211 3.00 1.20 -23.70
N LEU A 212 1.94 0.41 -23.65
CA LEU A 212 1.60 -0.43 -22.51
C LEU A 212 1.89 -1.90 -22.85
N PRO A 213 2.53 -2.68 -21.94
CA PRO A 213 2.65 -4.12 -22.10
C PRO A 213 1.29 -4.83 -22.05
N ASP A 214 1.27 -6.11 -22.41
CA ASP A 214 0.11 -6.96 -22.21
C ASP A 214 -0.08 -7.25 -20.72
N LEU A 215 -1.35 -7.41 -20.32
CA LEU A 215 -1.74 -7.62 -18.93
C LEU A 215 -1.57 -9.09 -18.53
N ILE A 216 -1.22 -9.29 -17.26
CA ILE A 216 -1.16 -10.60 -16.61
C ILE A 216 -1.78 -10.51 -15.22
N ALA A 217 -2.51 -11.55 -14.78
CA ALA A 217 -2.95 -11.64 -13.39
C ALA A 217 -1.77 -11.87 -12.45
N CYS A 218 -1.82 -11.29 -11.26
CA CYS A 218 -0.69 -11.26 -10.33
C CYS A 218 -0.25 -12.65 -9.85
N ASP A 219 -1.17 -13.61 -9.80
CA ASP A 219 -0.95 -15.02 -9.41
C ASP A 219 -0.57 -15.94 -10.57
N GLN A 220 -0.39 -15.40 -11.78
CA GLN A 220 0.01 -16.17 -12.96
C GLN A 220 1.53 -16.19 -13.14
N ILE A 221 1.99 -17.20 -13.89
CA ILE A 221 3.41 -17.40 -14.19
C ILE A 221 3.84 -16.52 -15.36
N VAL A 222 4.82 -15.65 -15.14
CA VAL A 222 5.49 -14.87 -16.20
C VAL A 222 6.43 -15.75 -17.02
N GLY A 223 7.13 -16.65 -16.36
CA GLY A 223 8.12 -17.54 -16.95
C GLY A 223 8.99 -18.22 -15.90
N GLU A 224 10.16 -18.67 -16.34
CA GLU A 224 11.15 -19.29 -15.47
C GLU A 224 12.46 -18.49 -15.46
N VAL A 225 13.18 -18.56 -14.35
CA VAL A 225 14.51 -17.95 -14.22
C VAL A 225 15.44 -18.50 -15.29
N THR A 226 15.93 -17.63 -16.17
CA THR A 226 16.90 -17.94 -17.23
C THR A 226 18.31 -18.12 -16.65
N LYS A 227 19.29 -18.49 -17.50
CA LYS A 227 20.71 -18.49 -17.10
C LYS A 227 21.15 -17.11 -16.59
N ARG A 228 20.78 -16.02 -17.29
CA ARG A 228 21.07 -14.65 -16.89
C ARG A 228 20.41 -14.30 -15.54
N GLY A 229 19.14 -14.67 -15.36
CA GLY A 229 18.42 -14.47 -14.09
C GLY A 229 19.08 -15.19 -12.92
N ALA A 230 19.59 -16.42 -13.15
CA ALA A 230 20.32 -17.18 -12.15
C ALA A 230 21.65 -16.48 -11.76
N GLU A 231 22.39 -15.96 -12.72
CA GLU A 231 23.62 -15.17 -12.47
C GLU A 231 23.33 -13.88 -11.69
N LEU A 232 22.22 -13.21 -11.96
CA LEU A 232 21.80 -11.98 -11.29
C LEU A 232 21.38 -12.23 -9.83
N THR A 233 20.77 -13.35 -9.51
CA THR A 233 20.11 -13.58 -8.21
C THR A 233 20.76 -14.68 -7.37
N GLY A 234 21.40 -15.66 -8.00
CA GLY A 234 21.84 -16.90 -7.37
C GLY A 234 20.73 -17.95 -7.21
N LEU A 235 19.53 -17.70 -7.75
CA LEU A 235 18.46 -18.68 -7.86
C LEU A 235 18.83 -19.75 -8.90
N ARG A 236 18.19 -20.91 -8.83
CA ARG A 236 18.36 -21.96 -9.83
C ARG A 236 17.67 -21.56 -11.14
N LYS A 237 18.30 -21.83 -12.28
CA LYS A 237 17.63 -21.81 -13.59
C LYS A 237 16.40 -22.72 -13.54
N GLY A 238 15.27 -22.25 -14.06
CA GLY A 238 14.00 -22.99 -14.04
C GLY A 238 13.16 -22.75 -12.79
N THR A 239 13.60 -21.88 -11.85
CA THR A 239 12.73 -21.39 -10.77
C THR A 239 11.58 -20.61 -11.39
N ILE A 240 10.34 -20.91 -11.01
CA ILE A 240 9.13 -20.23 -11.50
C ILE A 240 9.12 -18.77 -11.03
N VAL A 241 8.72 -17.85 -11.92
CA VAL A 241 8.52 -16.42 -11.59
C VAL A 241 7.06 -16.07 -11.75
N ALA A 242 6.38 -15.76 -10.65
CA ALA A 242 5.02 -15.23 -10.66
C ALA A 242 5.03 -13.71 -10.93
N ALA A 243 3.93 -13.17 -11.44
CA ALA A 243 3.84 -11.77 -11.86
C ALA A 243 3.97 -10.79 -10.68
N GLY A 244 3.35 -11.10 -9.53
CA GLY A 244 3.30 -10.19 -8.39
C GLY A 244 2.41 -8.98 -8.66
N GLY A 245 2.49 -7.97 -7.79
CA GLY A 245 1.66 -6.77 -7.90
C GLY A 245 2.12 -5.64 -6.97
N ASP A 246 1.20 -4.77 -6.63
CA ASP A 246 1.39 -3.62 -5.72
C ASP A 246 1.68 -4.10 -4.29
N ASP A 247 2.55 -3.38 -3.57
CA ASP A 247 2.99 -3.71 -2.21
C ASP A 247 1.83 -3.67 -1.20
N ALA A 248 0.87 -2.77 -1.34
CA ALA A 248 -0.25 -2.63 -0.41
C ALA A 248 -1.21 -3.84 -0.44
N PRO A 249 -1.78 -4.26 -1.59
CA PRO A 249 -2.63 -5.45 -1.65
C PRO A 249 -1.85 -6.75 -1.38
N THR A 250 -0.59 -6.80 -1.76
CA THR A 250 0.27 -7.95 -1.42
C THR A 250 0.50 -8.04 0.08
N SER A 251 0.64 -6.89 0.77
CA SER A 251 0.71 -6.85 2.23
C SER A 251 -0.62 -7.21 2.90
N ALA A 252 -1.76 -6.79 2.32
CA ALA A 252 -3.08 -7.21 2.80
C ALA A 252 -3.23 -8.73 2.73
N LEU A 253 -2.82 -9.34 1.61
CA LEU A 253 -2.76 -10.79 1.46
C LEU A 253 -1.83 -11.43 2.49
N GLY A 254 -0.63 -10.89 2.69
CA GLY A 254 0.33 -11.33 3.68
C GLY A 254 -0.13 -11.16 5.14
N THR A 255 -1.17 -10.38 5.38
CA THR A 255 -1.83 -10.22 6.69
C THR A 255 -3.01 -11.18 6.84
N GLY A 256 -3.48 -11.81 5.77
CA GLY A 256 -4.53 -12.83 5.78
C GLY A 256 -5.91 -12.35 5.32
N VAL A 257 -6.00 -11.19 4.69
CA VAL A 257 -7.24 -10.66 4.09
C VAL A 257 -7.53 -11.39 2.80
N LEU A 258 -8.64 -12.12 2.71
CA LEU A 258 -8.94 -13.02 1.60
C LEU A 258 -10.36 -12.88 1.06
N ASN A 259 -11.35 -12.71 1.91
CA ASN A 259 -12.75 -12.87 1.55
C ASN A 259 -13.47 -11.53 1.49
N ASP A 260 -14.66 -11.55 0.91
CA ASP A 260 -15.57 -10.40 0.85
C ASP A 260 -15.78 -9.77 2.23
N GLY A 261 -15.66 -8.45 2.30
CA GLY A 261 -15.79 -7.66 3.52
C GLY A 261 -14.62 -7.78 4.51
N GLU A 262 -13.66 -8.68 4.31
CA GLU A 262 -12.47 -8.73 5.17
C GLU A 262 -11.60 -7.51 4.94
N HIS A 263 -11.02 -7.01 6.03
CA HIS A 263 -10.20 -5.81 6.01
C HIS A 263 -9.05 -5.86 7.00
N ASN A 264 -8.03 -5.05 6.74
CA ASN A 264 -6.91 -4.88 7.65
C ASN A 264 -6.49 -3.42 7.77
N PHE A 265 -5.76 -3.11 8.83
CA PHE A 265 -5.06 -1.85 8.99
C PHE A 265 -3.57 -2.10 9.23
N MET A 266 -2.74 -1.72 8.28
CA MET A 266 -1.29 -1.80 8.37
C MET A 266 -0.75 -0.53 9.02
N CYS A 267 -0.19 -0.66 10.22
CA CYS A 267 0.26 0.43 11.07
C CYS A 267 1.77 0.65 10.94
N GLY A 268 2.20 1.18 9.81
CA GLY A 268 3.59 1.56 9.53
C GLY A 268 3.88 3.04 9.84
N THR A 269 4.87 3.63 9.17
CA THR A 269 5.14 5.09 9.22
C THR A 269 3.93 5.87 8.70
N SER A 270 3.34 5.41 7.60
CA SER A 270 1.99 5.72 7.13
C SER A 270 1.05 4.58 7.51
N GLY A 271 -0.25 4.78 7.38
CA GLY A 271 -1.26 3.75 7.60
C GLY A 271 -1.93 3.36 6.29
N CYS A 272 -2.22 2.08 6.13
CA CYS A 272 -2.94 1.55 4.99
C CYS A 272 -4.10 0.70 5.49
N TRP A 273 -5.31 1.14 5.20
CA TRP A 273 -6.52 0.37 5.42
C TRP A 273 -6.97 -0.23 4.11
N ASN A 274 -7.09 -1.53 4.06
CA ASN A 274 -7.47 -2.28 2.87
C ASN A 274 -8.71 -3.11 3.17
N MET A 275 -9.60 -3.22 2.21
CA MET A 275 -10.77 -4.10 2.25
C MET A 275 -10.97 -4.77 0.91
N ILE A 276 -11.49 -5.99 0.94
CA ILE A 276 -11.71 -6.80 -0.27
C ILE A 276 -13.21 -6.93 -0.52
N GLN A 277 -13.58 -6.85 -1.80
CA GLN A 277 -14.91 -7.19 -2.31
C GLN A 277 -14.76 -8.33 -3.32
N ASP A 278 -15.74 -9.22 -3.34
CA ASP A 278 -15.82 -10.34 -4.29
C ASP A 278 -17.11 -10.23 -5.14
N ASN A 279 -16.97 -10.07 -6.46
CA ASN A 279 -18.12 -9.88 -7.34
C ASN A 279 -18.95 -11.15 -7.56
N ARG A 280 -18.51 -12.30 -7.05
CA ARG A 280 -19.29 -13.54 -6.99
C ARG A 280 -20.36 -13.48 -5.90
N GLU A 281 -20.14 -12.68 -4.86
CA GLU A 281 -21.11 -12.47 -3.77
C GLU A 281 -22.09 -11.34 -4.11
N HIS A 282 -21.60 -10.24 -4.67
CA HIS A 282 -22.40 -9.08 -5.09
C HIS A 282 -21.58 -8.20 -6.07
N PRO A 283 -22.23 -7.38 -6.91
CA PRO A 283 -21.52 -6.39 -7.73
C PRO A 283 -20.65 -5.47 -6.87
N TRP A 284 -19.47 -5.13 -7.35
CA TRP A 284 -18.57 -4.21 -6.63
C TRP A 284 -19.25 -2.87 -6.34
N LYS A 285 -19.09 -2.40 -5.14
CA LYS A 285 -19.56 -1.10 -4.67
C LYS A 285 -18.34 -0.19 -4.57
N ILE A 286 -18.27 0.80 -5.44
CA ILE A 286 -17.09 1.63 -5.62
C ILE A 286 -17.36 3.03 -5.09
N THR A 287 -16.38 3.60 -4.43
CA THR A 287 -16.34 5.01 -4.04
C THR A 287 -14.98 5.60 -4.39
N THR A 288 -14.97 6.72 -5.11
CA THR A 288 -13.76 7.45 -5.48
C THR A 288 -13.09 8.19 -4.31
N LYS A 289 -13.69 8.12 -3.13
CA LYS A 289 -13.07 8.53 -1.86
C LYS A 289 -11.95 7.59 -1.42
N LEU A 290 -11.90 6.39 -2.00
CA LEU A 290 -10.86 5.37 -1.82
C LEU A 290 -10.16 5.12 -3.15
N ILE A 291 -9.05 4.41 -3.10
CA ILE A 291 -8.33 3.94 -4.29
C ILE A 291 -8.80 2.51 -4.55
N ASN A 292 -9.23 2.22 -5.78
CA ASN A 292 -9.81 0.94 -6.15
C ASN A 292 -8.99 0.30 -7.27
N TYR A 293 -8.65 -0.97 -7.10
CA TYR A 293 -7.92 -1.75 -8.11
C TYR A 293 -8.12 -3.26 -7.91
N PRO A 294 -7.90 -4.08 -8.96
CA PRO A 294 -7.99 -5.54 -8.84
C PRO A 294 -7.05 -6.07 -7.75
N TYR A 295 -7.53 -7.03 -6.96
CA TYR A 295 -6.72 -7.65 -5.92
C TYR A 295 -5.63 -8.57 -6.50
N VAL A 296 -4.58 -8.85 -5.73
CA VAL A 296 -3.41 -9.64 -6.19
C VAL A 296 -3.68 -11.13 -6.37
N ILE A 297 -4.81 -11.64 -5.91
CA ILE A 297 -5.27 -13.00 -6.18
C ILE A 297 -6.70 -12.96 -6.70
N GLU A 298 -7.02 -13.87 -7.64
CA GLU A 298 -8.36 -13.91 -8.26
C GLU A 298 -8.84 -12.53 -8.76
N SER A 299 -7.93 -11.76 -9.31
CA SER A 299 -8.04 -10.34 -9.65
C SER A 299 -9.19 -9.97 -10.62
N LYS A 300 -9.79 -10.96 -11.33
CA LYS A 300 -11.00 -10.75 -12.13
C LYS A 300 -12.28 -10.71 -11.30
N ASN A 301 -12.23 -11.25 -10.10
CA ASN A 301 -13.38 -11.37 -9.21
C ASN A 301 -13.22 -10.55 -7.93
N ARG A 302 -11.99 -10.24 -7.53
CA ARG A 302 -11.72 -9.52 -6.29
C ARG A 302 -11.18 -8.13 -6.56
N LEU A 303 -11.82 -7.17 -5.90
CA LEU A 303 -11.44 -5.76 -5.87
C LEU A 303 -10.90 -5.43 -4.49
N GLU A 304 -9.80 -4.70 -4.45
CA GLU A 304 -9.35 -4.02 -3.24
C GLU A 304 -9.76 -2.56 -3.29
N SER A 305 -10.30 -2.06 -2.17
CA SER A 305 -10.44 -0.64 -1.92
C SER A 305 -9.49 -0.25 -0.79
N PHE A 306 -8.72 0.79 -1.05
CA PHE A 306 -7.59 1.20 -0.23
C PHE A 306 -7.80 2.61 0.31
N GLY A 307 -7.69 2.76 1.65
CA GLY A 307 -7.64 4.02 2.34
C GLY A 307 -6.24 4.28 2.92
N GLY A 308 -5.58 5.36 2.50
CA GLY A 308 -4.20 5.61 2.91
C GLY A 308 -4.03 6.88 3.72
N THR A 309 -3.56 6.76 4.97
CA THR A 309 -3.10 7.87 5.78
C THR A 309 -1.62 8.13 5.54
N LYS A 310 -1.23 9.40 5.37
CA LYS A 310 0.20 9.73 5.18
C LYS A 310 1.00 9.69 6.47
N THR A 311 0.35 9.79 7.61
CA THR A 311 0.98 9.95 8.91
C THR A 311 0.27 9.11 9.98
N THR A 312 0.83 7.96 10.30
CA THR A 312 0.40 7.09 11.41
C THR A 312 1.55 6.98 12.41
N GLY A 313 2.51 6.11 12.18
CA GLY A 313 3.71 5.97 13.00
C GLY A 313 4.60 7.20 13.01
N HIS A 314 4.49 8.05 12.01
CA HIS A 314 5.17 9.34 12.02
C HIS A 314 4.75 10.20 13.22
N CYS A 315 3.45 10.27 13.52
CA CYS A 315 2.94 11.04 14.67
C CYS A 315 3.51 10.54 16.00
N PHE A 316 3.60 9.23 16.17
CA PHE A 316 4.15 8.63 17.40
C PHE A 316 5.64 8.91 17.55
N LYS A 317 6.42 8.68 16.48
CA LYS A 317 7.86 8.99 16.44
C LYS A 317 8.14 10.46 16.68
N TRP A 318 7.38 11.33 16.04
CA TRP A 318 7.48 12.77 16.23
C TRP A 318 7.28 13.14 17.71
N PHE A 319 6.18 12.66 18.33
CA PHE A 319 5.88 12.97 19.72
C PHE A 319 6.91 12.40 20.69
N ALA A 320 7.34 11.16 20.49
CA ALA A 320 8.42 10.54 21.26
C ALA A 320 9.72 11.34 21.18
N THR A 321 10.03 11.87 19.98
CA THR A 321 11.25 12.68 19.74
C THR A 321 11.15 14.02 20.46
N ILE A 322 10.09 14.79 20.31
CA ILE A 322 9.97 16.14 20.91
C ILE A 322 9.85 16.08 22.44
N THR A 323 9.29 14.98 22.99
CA THR A 323 9.20 14.76 24.44
C THR A 323 10.42 14.06 25.03
N ASN A 324 11.38 13.66 24.20
CA ASN A 324 12.56 12.85 24.57
C ASN A 324 12.16 11.63 25.42
N THR A 325 11.08 10.94 25.04
CA THR A 325 10.52 9.80 25.78
C THR A 325 10.40 8.60 24.87
N LYS A 326 10.78 7.42 25.33
CA LYS A 326 10.62 6.17 24.54
C LYS A 326 9.12 5.82 24.44
N GLU A 327 8.70 5.35 23.28
CA GLU A 327 7.30 4.97 22.98
C GLU A 327 6.68 4.07 24.05
N ARG A 328 7.41 3.06 24.54
CA ARG A 328 6.93 2.15 25.61
C ARG A 328 6.53 2.85 26.90
N TRP A 329 7.20 3.96 27.24
CA TRP A 329 6.86 4.73 28.45
C TRP A 329 5.65 5.63 28.18
N LEU A 330 5.50 6.15 26.97
CA LEU A 330 4.32 6.88 26.53
C LEU A 330 3.09 5.98 26.52
N ASP A 331 3.22 4.73 26.09
CA ASP A 331 2.14 3.74 26.15
C ASP A 331 1.67 3.51 27.61
N GLU A 332 2.59 3.36 28.58
CA GLU A 332 2.22 3.23 29.99
C GLU A 332 1.52 4.45 30.54
N GLU A 333 1.99 5.65 30.21
CA GLU A 333 1.32 6.91 30.62
C GLU A 333 -0.08 7.04 29.95
N ALA A 334 -0.24 6.57 28.71
CA ALA A 334 -1.49 6.63 27.97
C ALA A 334 -2.57 5.65 28.50
N LYS A 335 -2.19 4.53 29.12
CA LYS A 335 -3.15 3.53 29.65
C LYS A 335 -4.20 4.14 30.58
N SER A 336 -3.78 5.00 31.49
CA SER A 336 -4.63 5.64 32.51
C SER A 336 -5.07 7.04 32.15
N ALA A 337 -4.65 7.56 30.99
CA ALA A 337 -4.98 8.90 30.57
C ALA A 337 -6.45 9.00 30.12
N THR A 338 -7.04 10.17 30.32
CA THR A 338 -8.40 10.50 29.90
C THR A 338 -8.35 11.69 28.96
N THR A 339 -8.83 11.53 27.73
CA THR A 339 -8.76 12.55 26.68
C THR A 339 -10.15 13.00 26.23
N VAL A 340 -11.04 12.03 26.00
CA VAL A 340 -12.41 12.26 25.56
C VAL A 340 -13.18 13.11 26.57
N GLU A 341 -13.03 12.86 27.85
CA GLU A 341 -13.64 13.63 28.95
C GLU A 341 -13.12 15.06 29.02
N LYS A 342 -11.90 15.30 28.55
CA LYS A 342 -11.26 16.63 28.56
C LYS A 342 -11.41 17.37 27.24
N GLY A 343 -11.97 16.70 26.20
CA GLY A 343 -12.13 17.29 24.89
C GLY A 343 -10.80 17.50 24.13
N ILE A 344 -9.75 16.73 24.46
CA ILE A 344 -8.45 16.85 23.77
C ILE A 344 -8.54 16.14 22.43
N VAL A 345 -8.28 16.88 21.37
CA VAL A 345 -8.27 16.39 19.97
C VAL A 345 -6.89 16.56 19.38
N PHE A 346 -6.43 15.54 18.65
CA PHE A 346 -5.30 15.67 17.75
C PHE A 346 -5.77 15.44 16.30
N ILE A 347 -5.26 16.23 15.36
CA ILE A 347 -5.50 16.04 13.92
C ILE A 347 -4.23 15.51 13.30
N PRO A 348 -4.23 14.28 12.73
CA PRO A 348 -2.99 13.57 12.39
C PRO A 348 -2.40 13.93 11.02
N GLN A 349 -2.97 14.83 10.24
CA GLN A 349 -2.57 15.15 8.86
C GLN A 349 -1.28 15.98 8.76
N MET A 350 -0.20 15.57 9.44
CA MET A 350 1.07 16.32 9.48
C MET A 350 1.79 16.44 8.13
N MET A 351 1.42 15.63 7.13
CA MET A 351 2.00 15.63 5.78
C MET A 351 0.92 15.77 4.69
N GLY A 352 -0.16 16.47 5.00
CA GLY A 352 -1.32 16.53 4.13
C GLY A 352 -2.12 15.23 4.12
N GLU A 353 -3.14 15.19 3.28
CA GLU A 353 -4.06 14.07 3.17
C GLU A 353 -4.13 13.55 1.73
N ARG A 354 -4.39 12.25 1.59
CA ARG A 354 -4.71 11.59 0.33
C ARG A 354 -6.20 11.22 0.35
N THR A 355 -6.55 10.02 0.72
CA THR A 355 -7.93 9.58 0.94
C THR A 355 -8.42 10.00 2.34
N PRO A 356 -9.72 10.20 2.56
CA PRO A 356 -10.79 10.22 1.58
C PRO A 356 -11.00 11.57 0.90
N ASP A 357 -10.40 12.66 1.37
CA ASP A 357 -10.73 14.03 0.93
C ASP A 357 -9.75 14.62 -0.09
N TRP A 358 -8.67 13.92 -0.44
CA TRP A 358 -7.68 14.32 -1.46
C TRP A 358 -7.12 15.73 -1.26
N ASN A 359 -6.84 16.12 0.00
CA ASN A 359 -6.41 17.46 0.35
C ASN A 359 -4.95 17.50 0.84
N ALA A 360 -4.03 17.78 -0.08
CA ALA A 360 -2.61 17.88 0.21
C ALA A 360 -2.23 19.07 1.12
N SER A 361 -3.16 20.03 1.32
CA SER A 361 -2.94 21.25 2.12
C SER A 361 -3.41 21.11 3.57
N ARG A 362 -3.69 19.90 4.05
CA ARG A 362 -4.04 19.64 5.46
C ARG A 362 -2.80 19.71 6.35
N PHE A 363 -3.00 20.17 7.58
CA PHE A 363 -1.97 20.21 8.64
C PHE A 363 -2.44 19.49 9.89
N GLY A 364 -1.49 18.90 10.63
CA GLY A 364 -1.73 18.28 11.93
C GLY A 364 -1.67 19.30 13.06
N GLY A 365 -2.35 19.00 14.16
CA GLY A 365 -2.33 19.87 15.33
C GLY A 365 -3.18 19.38 16.48
N PHE A 366 -2.96 19.96 17.66
CA PHE A 366 -3.79 19.76 18.84
C PHE A 366 -4.86 20.84 18.95
N CYS A 367 -6.07 20.43 19.36
CA CYS A 367 -7.18 21.30 19.73
C CYS A 367 -7.73 20.91 21.11
N GLY A 368 -8.49 21.82 21.76
CA GLY A 368 -9.14 21.55 23.03
C GLY A 368 -8.20 21.46 24.23
N LEU A 369 -6.99 22.02 24.14
CA LEU A 369 -6.06 22.06 25.27
C LEU A 369 -6.55 23.05 26.33
N ALA A 370 -6.88 22.50 27.50
CA ALA A 370 -7.30 23.31 28.67
C ALA A 370 -6.49 22.88 29.91
N GLY A 371 -6.09 23.84 30.72
CA GLY A 371 -5.28 23.57 31.91
C GLY A 371 -3.87 23.04 31.56
N ASN A 372 -3.45 21.99 32.24
CA ASN A 372 -2.11 21.40 32.10
C ASN A 372 -2.22 19.92 31.64
N PRO A 373 -2.45 19.64 30.37
CA PRO A 373 -2.50 18.28 29.88
C PRO A 373 -1.15 17.58 30.08
N THR A 374 -1.18 16.33 30.52
CA THR A 374 0.01 15.51 30.71
C THR A 374 0.52 14.96 29.37
N LYS A 375 1.78 14.51 29.33
CA LYS A 375 2.33 13.81 28.16
C LYS A 375 1.49 12.58 27.77
N GLY A 376 1.06 11.80 28.75
CA GLY A 376 0.24 10.62 28.53
C GLY A 376 -1.10 10.96 27.88
N GLU A 377 -1.74 12.05 28.29
CA GLU A 377 -2.99 12.53 27.66
C GLU A 377 -2.78 13.00 26.21
N LEU A 378 -1.73 13.76 25.95
CA LEU A 378 -1.41 14.19 24.59
C LEU A 378 -1.08 12.98 23.67
N TYR A 379 -0.31 12.03 24.19
CA TYR A 379 0.03 10.84 23.43
C TYR A 379 -1.20 9.95 23.17
N ARG A 380 -2.07 9.78 24.18
CA ARG A 380 -3.33 9.07 24.01
C ARG A 380 -4.22 9.74 22.96
N ALA A 381 -4.31 11.07 22.94
CA ALA A 381 -5.06 11.79 21.92
C ALA A 381 -4.51 11.51 20.50
N ILE A 382 -3.20 11.33 20.35
CA ILE A 382 -2.60 10.90 19.07
C ILE A 382 -3.06 9.48 18.71
N LEU A 383 -2.98 8.51 19.65
CA LEU A 383 -3.42 7.12 19.42
C LEU A 383 -4.90 7.07 19.00
N GLU A 384 -5.76 7.75 19.73
CA GLU A 384 -7.21 7.82 19.45
C GLU A 384 -7.49 8.50 18.11
N SER A 385 -6.77 9.57 17.79
CA SER A 385 -6.98 10.29 16.53
C SER A 385 -6.59 9.52 15.29
N ILE A 386 -5.61 8.63 15.35
CA ILE A 386 -5.32 7.72 14.25
C ILE A 386 -6.48 6.73 14.05
N ALA A 387 -7.09 6.24 15.13
CA ALA A 387 -8.27 5.38 15.04
C ALA A 387 -9.52 6.15 14.53
N PHE A 388 -9.71 7.41 14.93
CA PHE A 388 -10.76 8.28 14.37
C PHE A 388 -10.55 8.59 12.89
N ASP A 389 -9.30 8.78 12.47
CA ASP A 389 -8.98 8.99 11.06
C ASP A 389 -9.31 7.73 10.23
N LEU A 390 -9.12 6.53 10.80
CA LEU A 390 -9.57 5.29 10.18
C LEU A 390 -11.09 5.25 9.99
N MET A 391 -11.89 5.64 11.01
CA MET A 391 -13.35 5.74 10.88
C MET A 391 -13.77 6.69 9.73
N ARG A 392 -13.00 7.74 9.46
CA ARG A 392 -13.23 8.61 8.30
C ARG A 392 -13.03 7.90 6.96
N HIS A 393 -12.08 6.97 6.89
CA HIS A 393 -11.84 6.16 5.69
C HIS A 393 -12.92 5.09 5.51
N GLU A 394 -13.47 4.55 6.60
CA GLU A 394 -14.55 3.57 6.57
C GLU A 394 -15.91 4.18 6.19
N ALA A 395 -16.14 5.45 6.54
CA ALA A 395 -17.41 6.11 6.27
C ALA A 395 -17.83 6.10 4.78
N PRO A 396 -16.96 6.41 3.79
CA PRO A 396 -17.29 6.28 2.37
C PRO A 396 -17.62 4.85 1.94
N ALA A 397 -16.95 3.84 2.47
CA ALA A 397 -17.24 2.43 2.20
C ALA A 397 -18.63 2.06 2.70
N SER A 398 -18.96 2.42 3.93
CA SER A 398 -20.26 2.19 4.54
C SER A 398 -21.38 2.93 3.78
N GLN A 399 -21.15 4.18 3.36
CA GLN A 399 -22.09 4.95 2.54
C GLN A 399 -22.33 4.33 1.17
N ALA A 400 -21.32 3.72 0.58
CA ALA A 400 -21.46 2.93 -0.66
C ALA A 400 -22.20 1.59 -0.44
N GLY A 401 -22.49 1.24 0.82
CA GLY A 401 -23.17 0.00 1.22
C GLY A 401 -22.27 -1.22 1.25
N ILE A 402 -20.94 -1.03 1.36
CA ILE A 402 -19.98 -2.13 1.55
C ILE A 402 -20.14 -2.65 2.98
N GLN A 403 -20.25 -3.96 3.12
CA GLN A 403 -20.34 -4.61 4.41
C GLN A 403 -18.96 -5.10 4.84
N LEU A 404 -18.49 -4.62 6.00
CA LEU A 404 -17.20 -5.02 6.54
C LEU A 404 -17.37 -6.15 7.57
N SER A 405 -16.37 -7.00 7.66
CA SER A 405 -16.25 -7.99 8.74
C SER A 405 -16.17 -7.31 10.10
N ASN A 406 -16.74 -7.92 11.13
CA ASN A 406 -16.58 -7.44 12.51
C ASN A 406 -15.16 -7.66 13.08
N THR A 407 -14.27 -8.29 12.31
CA THR A 407 -12.88 -8.53 12.69
C THR A 407 -11.96 -7.78 11.75
N MET A 408 -11.10 -6.95 12.31
CA MET A 408 -10.03 -6.24 11.60
C MET A 408 -8.68 -6.87 11.93
N LEU A 409 -7.94 -7.26 10.89
CA LEU A 409 -6.56 -7.70 11.05
C LEU A 409 -5.64 -6.48 11.14
N VAL A 410 -4.64 -6.51 12.02
CA VAL A 410 -3.65 -5.43 12.12
C VAL A 410 -2.23 -5.96 12.05
N SER A 411 -1.36 -5.19 11.43
CA SER A 411 0.07 -5.49 11.33
C SER A 411 0.92 -4.22 11.42
N GLY A 412 2.23 -4.39 11.41
CA GLY A 412 3.16 -3.27 11.48
C GLY A 412 3.63 -2.94 12.89
N LEU A 413 4.60 -2.01 12.95
CA LEU A 413 5.34 -1.76 14.19
C LEU A 413 4.45 -1.23 15.34
N ILE A 414 3.48 -0.37 15.02
CA ILE A 414 2.62 0.25 16.03
C ILE A 414 1.57 -0.72 16.56
N ALA A 415 1.12 -1.66 15.72
CA ALA A 415 0.21 -2.72 16.12
C ALA A 415 0.78 -3.66 17.21
N ARG A 416 2.09 -3.57 17.51
CA ARG A 416 2.71 -4.25 18.66
C ARG A 416 2.25 -3.70 20.01
N SER A 417 1.83 -2.42 20.07
CA SER A 417 1.31 -1.82 21.30
C SER A 417 -0.08 -2.37 21.63
N GLN A 418 -0.20 -3.08 22.76
CA GLN A 418 -1.50 -3.54 23.26
C GLN A 418 -2.42 -2.35 23.54
N VAL A 419 -1.87 -1.24 24.10
CA VAL A 419 -2.63 -0.03 24.38
C VAL A 419 -3.27 0.52 23.12
N TYR A 420 -2.52 0.54 22.01
CA TYR A 420 -3.06 1.00 20.72
C TYR A 420 -4.13 0.05 20.17
N ARG A 421 -3.91 -1.27 20.25
CA ARG A 421 -4.92 -2.24 19.79
C ARG A 421 -6.23 -2.14 20.58
N ASP A 422 -6.16 -1.94 21.90
CA ASP A 422 -7.34 -1.75 22.75
C ASP A 422 -8.08 -0.45 22.42
N ILE A 423 -7.33 0.64 22.19
CA ILE A 423 -7.92 1.91 21.71
C ILE A 423 -8.56 1.71 20.35
N LEU A 424 -7.87 1.06 19.42
CA LEU A 424 -8.37 0.82 18.07
C LEU A 424 -9.66 0.01 18.09
N ALA A 425 -9.71 -1.09 18.89
CA ALA A 425 -10.92 -1.89 19.06
C ALA A 425 -12.08 -1.05 19.63
N ASN A 426 -11.83 -0.30 20.69
CA ASN A 426 -12.84 0.52 21.33
C ASN A 426 -13.33 1.67 20.46
N VAL A 427 -12.46 2.30 19.65
CA VAL A 427 -12.82 3.40 18.75
C VAL A 427 -13.63 2.89 17.56
N THR A 428 -13.18 1.82 16.91
CA THR A 428 -13.80 1.32 15.67
C THR A 428 -14.97 0.37 15.91
N GLY A 429 -15.01 -0.31 17.07
CA GLY A 429 -16.02 -1.33 17.39
C GLY A 429 -15.69 -2.71 16.80
N TYR A 430 -14.51 -2.88 16.18
CA TYR A 430 -14.08 -4.16 15.66
C TYR A 430 -13.31 -4.98 16.69
N ARG A 431 -13.46 -6.30 16.60
CA ARG A 431 -12.47 -7.21 17.17
C ARG A 431 -11.15 -7.01 16.40
N VAL A 432 -10.09 -6.59 17.07
CA VAL A 432 -8.77 -6.37 16.47
C VAL A 432 -7.90 -7.60 16.71
N VAL A 433 -7.37 -8.19 15.63
CA VAL A 433 -6.49 -9.37 15.65
C VAL A 433 -5.10 -8.97 15.14
N TYR A 434 -4.07 -9.15 15.99
CA TYR A 434 -2.70 -8.80 15.65
C TYR A 434 -2.00 -9.92 14.89
N ALA A 435 -1.78 -9.72 13.61
CA ALA A 435 -1.05 -10.67 12.75
C ALA A 435 0.49 -10.51 12.93
N GLU A 436 1.00 -10.89 14.11
CA GLU A 436 2.43 -10.75 14.46
C GLU A 436 3.35 -11.45 13.45
N ARG A 437 2.92 -12.61 12.94
CA ARG A 437 3.68 -13.42 11.98
C ARG A 437 3.52 -12.94 10.53
N SER A 438 2.77 -11.87 10.32
CA SER A 438 2.64 -11.30 8.98
C SER A 438 4.01 -10.98 8.40
N GLY A 439 4.29 -11.57 7.24
CA GLY A 439 5.46 -11.23 6.44
C GLY A 439 5.27 -9.92 5.68
N GLU A 440 4.12 -9.27 5.83
CA GLU A 440 3.69 -8.12 5.03
C GLU A 440 3.78 -8.46 3.52
N ALA A 441 4.21 -7.52 2.66
CA ALA A 441 4.31 -7.78 1.21
C ALA A 441 5.18 -9.00 0.86
N PRO A 442 6.39 -9.21 1.39
CA PRO A 442 7.16 -10.42 1.11
C PRO A 442 6.47 -11.74 1.50
N GLY A 443 5.64 -11.70 2.55
CA GLY A 443 4.83 -12.86 2.96
C GLY A 443 3.71 -13.17 1.97
N GLY A 444 3.02 -12.12 1.49
CA GLY A 444 2.03 -12.21 0.43
C GLY A 444 2.64 -12.69 -0.89
N ASP A 445 3.80 -12.17 -1.27
CA ASP A 445 4.57 -12.64 -2.43
C ASP A 445 4.90 -14.13 -2.31
N ALA A 446 5.36 -14.59 -1.14
CA ALA A 446 5.64 -16.00 -0.92
C ALA A 446 4.40 -16.87 -1.13
N LEU A 447 3.22 -16.40 -0.69
CA LEU A 447 1.96 -17.09 -0.94
C LEU A 447 1.60 -17.12 -2.42
N ILE A 448 1.71 -15.99 -3.13
CA ILE A 448 1.48 -15.93 -4.59
C ILE A 448 2.41 -16.89 -5.32
N ALA A 449 3.70 -16.92 -4.95
CA ALA A 449 4.66 -17.87 -5.52
C ALA A 449 4.26 -19.34 -5.28
N ALA A 450 3.75 -19.65 -4.09
CA ALA A 450 3.29 -20.99 -3.73
C ALA A 450 2.02 -21.39 -4.53
N ILE A 451 1.10 -20.45 -4.75
CA ILE A 451 -0.11 -20.66 -5.57
C ILE A 451 0.30 -20.87 -7.03
N ALA A 452 1.09 -19.97 -7.62
CA ALA A 452 1.52 -20.04 -9.01
C ALA A 452 2.28 -21.34 -9.33
N SER A 453 3.12 -21.81 -8.39
CA SER A 453 3.85 -23.07 -8.52
C SER A 453 3.03 -24.32 -8.11
N LYS A 454 1.75 -24.15 -7.78
CA LYS A 454 0.82 -25.23 -7.38
C LYS A 454 1.28 -26.03 -6.15
N GLN A 455 2.08 -25.44 -5.28
CA GLN A 455 2.50 -26.07 -4.01
C GLN A 455 1.42 -25.96 -2.94
N VAL A 456 0.57 -24.96 -3.04
CA VAL A 456 -0.66 -24.83 -2.25
C VAL A 456 -1.86 -24.76 -3.18
N ARG A 457 -3.02 -25.20 -2.70
CA ARG A 457 -4.23 -25.25 -3.48
C ARG A 457 -4.86 -23.87 -3.68
N ASP A 458 -4.88 -23.10 -2.61
CA ASP A 458 -5.52 -21.78 -2.56
C ASP A 458 -4.89 -20.91 -1.47
N ALA A 459 -5.32 -19.65 -1.38
CA ALA A 459 -4.76 -18.68 -0.48
C ALA A 459 -5.12 -18.88 1.00
N SER A 460 -6.09 -19.75 1.34
CA SER A 460 -6.54 -19.93 2.73
C SER A 460 -5.45 -20.47 3.65
N VAL A 461 -4.41 -21.10 3.08
CA VAL A 461 -3.23 -21.58 3.81
C VAL A 461 -2.52 -20.46 4.58
N ILE A 462 -2.67 -19.19 4.16
CA ILE A 462 -2.04 -18.05 4.84
C ILE A 462 -2.48 -17.96 6.31
N ARG A 463 -3.73 -18.30 6.65
CA ARG A 463 -4.24 -18.25 8.01
C ARG A 463 -3.51 -19.24 8.91
N LYS A 464 -3.19 -20.43 8.37
CA LYS A 464 -2.34 -21.42 9.05
C LYS A 464 -0.91 -20.89 9.21
N TRP A 465 -0.34 -20.28 8.16
CA TRP A 465 1.01 -19.71 8.22
C TRP A 465 1.11 -18.59 9.25
N LEU A 466 0.10 -17.75 9.35
CA LEU A 466 0.02 -16.66 10.32
C LEU A 466 -0.33 -17.11 11.74
N LYS A 467 -0.86 -18.32 11.91
CA LYS A 467 -1.40 -18.82 13.19
C LYS A 467 -2.42 -17.85 13.80
N LEU A 468 -3.35 -17.38 12.99
CA LEU A 468 -4.34 -16.37 13.42
C LEU A 468 -5.21 -16.85 14.58
N ASP A 469 -5.43 -18.16 14.74
CA ASP A 469 -6.18 -18.74 15.85
C ASP A 469 -5.45 -18.60 17.20
N GLU A 470 -4.13 -18.39 17.18
CA GLU A 470 -3.26 -18.18 18.35
C GLU A 470 -2.91 -16.69 18.53
N ALA A 471 -3.41 -15.79 17.66
CA ALA A 471 -3.01 -14.39 17.61
C ALA A 471 -3.57 -13.59 18.80
N GLU A 472 -2.83 -12.57 19.23
CA GLU A 472 -3.30 -11.62 20.24
C GLU A 472 -4.52 -10.84 19.70
N THR A 473 -5.55 -10.73 20.54
CA THR A 473 -6.80 -10.04 20.18
C THR A 473 -7.14 -8.96 21.19
N SER A 474 -7.81 -7.92 20.71
CA SER A 474 -8.46 -6.89 21.53
C SER A 474 -9.94 -6.82 21.15
N GLU A 475 -10.80 -7.02 22.13
CA GLU A 475 -12.25 -6.93 21.96
C GLU A 475 -12.74 -5.52 22.30
N PRO A 476 -13.70 -4.96 21.56
CA PRO A 476 -14.29 -3.68 21.90
C PRO A 476 -15.19 -3.79 23.15
N ASP A 477 -15.15 -2.77 24.00
CA ASP A 477 -16.15 -2.57 25.04
C ASP A 477 -17.27 -1.70 24.47
N ASP A 478 -18.50 -2.21 24.44
CA ASP A 478 -19.65 -1.52 23.85
C ASP A 478 -19.95 -0.15 24.47
N ALA A 479 -19.71 0.01 25.78
CA ALA A 479 -19.97 1.29 26.45
C ALA A 479 -18.91 2.33 26.10
N ILE A 480 -17.66 1.89 26.03
CA ILE A 480 -16.53 2.72 25.61
C ILE A 480 -16.66 3.08 24.12
N HIS A 481 -17.00 2.10 23.29
CA HIS A 481 -17.22 2.31 21.85
C HIS A 481 -18.28 3.38 21.59
N ARG A 482 -19.46 3.27 22.20
CA ARG A 482 -20.51 4.29 22.06
C ARG A 482 -20.04 5.69 22.46
N LYS A 483 -19.21 5.81 23.49
CA LYS A 483 -18.63 7.08 23.91
C LYS A 483 -17.67 7.65 22.87
N TYR A 484 -16.84 6.80 22.27
CA TYR A 484 -15.92 7.19 21.19
C TYR A 484 -16.68 7.62 19.93
N VAL A 485 -17.73 6.90 19.55
CA VAL A 485 -18.59 7.28 18.41
C VAL A 485 -19.24 8.65 18.64
N ASP A 486 -19.76 8.89 19.84
CA ASP A 486 -20.34 10.18 20.20
C ASP A 486 -19.31 11.32 20.14
N PHE A 487 -18.12 11.09 20.69
CA PHE A 487 -17.01 12.05 20.65
C PHE A 487 -16.53 12.30 19.21
N PHE A 488 -16.40 11.25 18.40
CA PHE A 488 -16.03 11.36 16.98
C PHE A 488 -17.01 12.27 16.24
N GLN A 489 -18.30 12.02 16.39
CA GLN A 489 -19.35 12.77 15.66
C GLN A 489 -19.51 14.21 16.16
N LYS A 490 -19.45 14.45 17.47
CA LYS A 490 -19.75 15.75 18.08
C LYS A 490 -18.53 16.64 18.26
N VAL A 491 -17.34 16.07 18.35
CA VAL A 491 -16.13 16.84 18.70
C VAL A 491 -15.04 16.66 17.65
N TRP A 492 -14.57 15.41 17.41
CA TRP A 492 -13.40 15.21 16.56
C TRP A 492 -13.64 15.59 15.09
N LEU A 493 -14.69 15.07 14.47
CA LEU A 493 -15.01 15.34 13.06
C LEU A 493 -15.36 16.84 12.82
N PRO A 494 -16.15 17.51 13.66
CA PRO A 494 -16.33 18.96 13.57
C PRO A 494 -15.03 19.75 13.72
N SER A 495 -14.13 19.35 14.64
CA SER A 495 -12.81 19.99 14.80
C SER A 495 -11.95 19.82 13.56
N TYR A 496 -11.90 18.60 13.00
CA TYR A 496 -11.23 18.31 11.73
C TYR A 496 -11.74 19.21 10.61
N ASN A 497 -13.07 19.34 10.47
CA ASN A 497 -13.67 20.16 9.41
C ASN A 497 -13.41 21.66 9.61
N ALA A 498 -13.48 22.15 10.85
CA ALA A 498 -13.28 23.57 11.17
C ALA A 498 -11.84 24.04 10.88
N LEU A 499 -10.84 23.16 11.02
CA LEU A 499 -9.45 23.50 10.74
C LEU A 499 -9.13 23.68 9.25
N LYS A 500 -10.02 23.29 8.33
CA LYS A 500 -9.79 23.44 6.89
C LYS A 500 -9.50 24.88 6.48
N SER A 501 -10.23 25.87 7.01
CA SER A 501 -10.00 27.29 6.71
C SER A 501 -8.66 27.78 7.29
N VAL A 502 -8.22 27.22 8.41
CA VAL A 502 -6.90 27.51 9.00
C VAL A 502 -5.79 26.94 8.11
N ASP A 503 -5.96 25.72 7.63
CA ASP A 503 -5.01 25.05 6.72
C ASP A 503 -4.85 25.84 5.41
N ASP A 504 -5.95 26.36 4.84
CA ASP A 504 -5.92 27.20 3.64
C ASP A 504 -5.13 28.50 3.90
N GLY A 505 -5.32 29.11 5.07
CA GLY A 505 -4.56 30.29 5.51
C GLY A 505 -3.06 30.01 5.65
N ILE A 506 -2.69 28.90 6.29
CA ILE A 506 -1.29 28.46 6.44
C ILE A 506 -0.68 28.20 5.06
N THR A 507 -1.36 27.45 4.20
CA THR A 507 -0.89 27.17 2.84
C THR A 507 -0.63 28.45 2.06
N SER A 508 -1.58 29.39 2.08
CA SER A 508 -1.43 30.69 1.43
C SER A 508 -0.25 31.50 1.95
N TRP A 509 0.10 31.35 3.23
CA TRP A 509 1.24 32.03 3.83
C TRP A 509 2.58 31.44 3.43
N ILE A 510 2.72 30.09 3.48
CA ILE A 510 4.00 29.41 3.21
C ILE A 510 4.32 29.28 1.72
N THR A 511 3.34 29.52 0.82
CA THR A 511 3.53 29.47 -0.64
C THR A 511 3.79 30.83 -1.26
N LYS A 512 3.80 31.91 -0.46
CA LYS A 512 4.25 33.25 -0.86
C LYS A 512 5.77 33.35 -0.85
#